data_e30cb540ff09ff2b55bbffec90d9ae4b
#
_entry.id   e30cb540ff09ff2b55bbffec90d9ae4b
#
_cell.length_a   1.000
_cell.length_b   1.000
_cell.length_c   1.000
_cell.angle_alpha   90.00
_cell.angle_beta   90.00
_cell.angle_gamma   90.00
#
_symmetry.space_group_name_H-M   'P 1'
#
loop_
_entity.id
_entity.type
_entity.pdbx_description
1 polymer ?
#
loop_
_entity_poly.entity_id
_entity_poly.type
_entity_poly.pdbx_seq_one_letter_code
_entity_poly.pdbx_strand_id
1 'polypeptide(L)' 'MIDGQTFRRVLDKFLLSPVCKNARVQIELPNGKFLDVASVKLLENNLIGSKESHRLVLKTKESTSTMGKIIGKL' A
#
# COMPACT_ATOMS: atom_id res chain seq x y z
N MET A 1 7.71 -10.31 -4.12
CA MET A 1 6.39 -9.68 -4.34
C MET A 1 5.51 -9.92 -3.13
N ILE A 2 4.72 -8.93 -2.76
CA ILE A 2 3.81 -9.03 -1.62
C ILE A 2 2.42 -9.41 -2.13
N ASP A 3 1.83 -10.47 -1.55
CA ASP A 3 0.44 -10.80 -1.82
C ASP A 3 -0.49 -10.11 -0.83
N GLY A 4 -1.81 -10.23 -1.05
CA GLY A 4 -2.79 -9.55 -0.21
C GLY A 4 -2.77 -10.01 1.24
N GLN A 5 -2.54 -11.30 1.49
CA GLN A 5 -2.50 -11.84 2.83
C GLN A 5 -1.30 -11.29 3.62
N THR A 6 -0.14 -11.25 2.98
CA THR A 6 1.06 -10.67 3.61
C THR A 6 0.88 -9.18 3.86
N PHE A 7 0.31 -8.47 2.90
CA PHE A 7 0.03 -7.05 3.03
C PHE A 7 -0.89 -6.75 4.21
N ARG A 8 -1.98 -7.51 4.35
CA ARG A 8 -2.90 -7.37 5.47
C ARG A 8 -2.20 -7.62 6.80
N ARG A 9 -1.38 -8.66 6.87
CA ARG A 9 -0.67 -9.01 8.09
C ARG A 9 0.27 -7.89 8.54
N VAL A 10 0.98 -7.29 7.60
CA VAL A 10 1.88 -6.19 7.90
C VAL A 10 1.12 -4.95 8.34
N LEU A 11 0.01 -4.63 7.67
CA LEU A 11 -0.85 -3.52 8.07
C LEU A 11 -1.36 -3.70 9.49
N ASP A 12 -1.85 -4.89 9.83
CA ASP A 12 -2.34 -5.17 11.17
C ASP A 12 -1.23 -4.97 12.21
N LYS A 13 -0.02 -5.41 11.90
CA LYS A 13 1.12 -5.24 12.80
C LYS A 13 1.44 -3.78 13.05
N PHE A 14 1.49 -2.97 11.99
CA PHE A 14 1.87 -1.56 12.12
C PHE A 14 0.75 -0.69 12.66
N LEU A 15 -0.51 -1.06 12.43
CA LEU A 15 -1.65 -0.24 12.81
C LEU A 15 -2.31 -0.68 14.12
N LEU A 16 -1.66 -1.58 14.89
CA LEU A 16 -2.17 -1.97 16.19
C LEU A 16 -2.27 -0.81 17.17
N SER A 17 -1.34 0.13 17.09
CA SER A 17 -1.33 1.28 17.97
C SER A 17 -2.45 2.25 17.59
N PRO A 18 -3.25 2.75 18.54
CA PRO A 18 -4.25 3.77 18.24
C PRO A 18 -3.67 5.04 17.62
N VAL A 19 -2.43 5.34 17.88
CA VAL A 19 -1.73 6.49 17.31
C VAL A 19 -1.58 6.37 15.80
N CYS A 20 -1.50 5.13 15.29
CA CYS A 20 -1.22 4.88 13.87
C CYS A 20 -2.48 4.63 13.04
N LYS A 21 -3.67 4.53 13.64
CA LYS A 21 -4.88 4.17 12.88
C LYS A 21 -5.26 5.18 11.80
N ASN A 22 -4.82 6.43 11.94
CA ASN A 22 -5.08 7.48 10.97
C ASN A 22 -3.85 7.79 10.13
N ALA A 23 -2.90 6.84 10.04
CA ALA A 23 -1.68 7.03 9.27
C ALA A 23 -2.00 7.30 7.79
N ARG A 24 -1.27 8.24 7.21
CA ARG A 24 -1.40 8.57 5.79
C ARG A 24 -0.79 7.44 4.96
N VAL A 25 -1.52 6.97 3.97
CA VAL A 25 -1.05 5.90 3.10
C VAL A 25 -0.42 6.50 1.86
N GLN A 26 0.85 6.19 1.63
CA GLN A 26 1.61 6.70 0.51
C GLN A 26 2.41 5.58 -0.17
N ILE A 27 2.78 5.81 -1.42
CA ILE A 27 3.66 4.93 -2.18
C ILE A 27 4.97 5.68 -2.42
N GLU A 28 6.08 5.06 -2.08
CA GLU A 28 7.40 5.59 -2.36
C GLU A 28 7.85 5.13 -3.75
N LEU A 29 8.25 6.09 -4.58
CA LEU A 29 8.78 5.81 -5.90
C LEU A 29 10.30 5.64 -5.83
N PRO A 30 10.90 4.94 -6.83
CA PRO A 30 12.35 4.72 -6.83
C PRO A 30 13.19 6.00 -6.81
N ASN A 31 12.62 7.12 -7.25
CA ASN A 31 13.32 8.40 -7.25
C ASN A 31 13.21 9.15 -5.91
N GLY A 32 12.64 8.52 -4.88
CA GLY A 32 12.47 9.13 -3.57
C GLY A 32 11.23 9.98 -3.40
N LYS A 33 10.41 10.12 -4.44
CA LYS A 33 9.15 10.86 -4.33
C LYS A 33 8.06 9.97 -3.76
N PHE A 34 7.05 10.61 -3.17
CA PHE A 34 5.91 9.91 -2.56
C PHE A 34 4.61 10.34 -3.23
N LEU A 35 3.73 9.38 -3.42
CA LEU A 35 2.38 9.62 -3.94
C LEU A 35 1.36 9.21 -2.90
N ASP A 36 0.34 10.03 -2.69
CA ASP A 36 -0.77 9.66 -1.82
C ASP A 36 -1.63 8.61 -2.50
N VAL A 37 -2.12 7.65 -1.70
CA VAL A 37 -3.10 6.70 -2.18
C VAL A 37 -4.47 7.34 -2.10
N ALA A 38 -5.11 7.52 -3.26
CA ALA A 38 -6.42 8.16 -3.35
C ALA A 38 -7.55 7.13 -3.15
N SER A 39 -7.36 5.92 -3.64
CA SER A 39 -8.36 4.86 -3.50
C SER A 39 -7.72 3.49 -3.68
N VAL A 40 -8.45 2.47 -3.24
CA VAL A 40 -8.03 1.08 -3.36
C VAL A 40 -9.14 0.34 -4.08
N LYS A 41 -8.81 -0.50 -5.05
CA LYS A 41 -9.79 -1.32 -5.75
C LYS A 41 -9.31 -2.75 -5.89
N LEU A 42 -10.29 -3.64 -5.95
CA LEU A 42 -10.05 -5.05 -6.19
C LEU A 42 -10.50 -5.35 -7.60
N LEU A 43 -9.59 -5.84 -8.41
CA LEU A 43 -9.88 -6.20 -9.80
C LEU A 43 -9.77 -7.70 -9.98
N GLU A 44 -10.71 -8.26 -10.72
CA GLU A 44 -10.64 -9.64 -11.15
C GLU A 44 -9.61 -9.75 -12.27
N ASN A 45 -8.76 -10.77 -12.17
CA ASN A 45 -7.69 -10.97 -13.14
C ASN A 45 -8.18 -11.91 -14.25
N ASN A 46 -8.38 -11.35 -15.43
CA ASN A 46 -8.88 -12.11 -16.59
C ASN A 46 -7.77 -12.65 -17.50
N LEU A 47 -6.52 -12.56 -17.06
CA LEU A 47 -5.41 -13.04 -17.89
C LEU A 47 -5.37 -14.58 -17.90
N ILE A 48 -5.41 -15.15 -19.09
CA ILE A 48 -5.32 -16.60 -19.28
C ILE A 48 -3.92 -17.07 -18.83
N GLY A 49 -3.92 -18.14 -18.01
CA GLY A 49 -2.66 -18.68 -17.49
C GLY A 49 -2.14 -18.02 -16.24
N SER A 50 -2.81 -16.98 -15.75
CA SER A 50 -2.43 -16.34 -14.50
C SER A 50 -2.83 -17.21 -13.31
N LYS A 51 -1.94 -17.25 -12.30
CA LYS A 51 -2.21 -17.96 -11.06
C LYS A 51 -3.01 -17.13 -10.08
N GLU A 52 -2.99 -15.82 -10.23
CA GLU A 52 -3.74 -14.91 -9.37
C GLU A 52 -5.13 -14.71 -9.93
N SER A 53 -6.15 -14.87 -9.07
CA SER A 53 -7.54 -14.64 -9.48
C SER A 53 -7.91 -13.15 -9.41
N HIS A 54 -7.24 -12.39 -8.55
CA HIS A 54 -7.58 -10.99 -8.28
C HIS A 54 -6.32 -10.14 -8.09
N ARG A 55 -6.48 -8.83 -8.27
CA ARG A 55 -5.42 -7.86 -8.00
C ARG A 55 -5.96 -6.75 -7.12
N LEU A 56 -5.22 -6.43 -6.08
CA LEU A 56 -5.47 -5.25 -5.27
C LEU A 56 -4.69 -4.09 -5.87
N VAL A 57 -5.39 -3.05 -6.33
CA VAL A 57 -4.77 -1.94 -7.02
C VAL A 57 -4.94 -0.66 -6.22
N LEU A 58 -3.82 0.03 -5.99
CA LEU A 58 -3.80 1.30 -5.29
C LEU A 58 -3.74 2.41 -6.32
N LYS A 59 -4.78 3.23 -6.38
CA LYS A 59 -4.80 4.41 -7.23
C LYS A 59 -4.20 5.57 -6.46
N THR A 60 -3.28 6.29 -7.10
CA THR A 60 -2.52 7.35 -6.44
C THR A 60 -2.83 8.71 -7.01
N LYS A 61 -2.49 9.74 -6.25
CA LYS A 61 -2.44 11.11 -6.72
C LYS A 61 -1.14 11.73 -6.23
N GLU A 62 -0.69 12.77 -6.89
CA GLU A 62 0.54 13.44 -6.52
C GLU A 62 0.45 14.01 -5.10
N SER A 63 1.51 13.82 -4.32
CA SER A 63 1.60 14.27 -2.94
C SER A 63 2.63 15.38 -2.83
N THR A 64 2.35 16.34 -1.94
CA THR A 64 3.29 17.43 -1.70
C THR A 64 4.22 17.15 -0.53
N SER A 65 4.08 16.02 0.17
CA SER A 65 4.83 15.84 1.37
C SER A 65 5.79 14.79 1.36
N THR A 66 6.89 14.62 1.96
CA THR A 66 7.05 13.87 2.73
C THR A 66 8.14 13.32 3.38
N MET A 67 8.83 13.96 4.14
CA MET A 67 9.91 13.54 4.98
C MET A 67 9.36 13.08 6.30
N GLY A 68 9.80 11.92 6.76
CA GLY A 68 9.39 11.39 8.02
C GLY A 68 10.42 10.41 8.56
N LYS A 69 10.32 10.11 9.85
CA LYS A 69 11.18 9.13 10.48
C LYS A 69 10.62 7.72 10.24
N ILE A 70 11.47 6.79 9.86
CA ILE A 70 11.07 5.39 9.71
C ILE A 70 10.95 4.78 11.11
N ILE A 71 9.74 4.34 11.46
CA ILE A 71 9.49 3.67 12.74
C ILE A 71 9.06 2.21 12.53
N GLY A 72 8.87 1.79 11.28
CA GLY A 72 8.58 0.40 10.94
C GLY A 72 8.69 0.20 9.44
N LYS A 73 9.09 -1.00 9.01
CA LYS A 73 9.19 -1.33 7.60
C LYS A 73 8.99 -2.82 7.34
N LEU A 74 8.67 -3.14 6.12
CA LEU A 74 8.50 -4.51 5.67
C LEU A 74 9.79 -5.29 5.63
#